data_f6d9363c5e2098a4ec7e127fde61b505
#
_entry.id   f6d9363c5e2098a4ec7e127fde61b505
#
_cell.length_a   1.000
_cell.length_b   1.000
_cell.length_c   1.000
_cell.angle_alpha   90.00
_cell.angle_beta   90.00
_cell.angle_gamma   90.00
#
_symmetry.space_group_name_H-M   'P 1'
#
loop_
_entity.id
_entity.type
_entity.pdbx_description
1 polymer ?
#
loop_
_entity_poly.entity_id
_entity_poly.type
_entity_poly.pdbx_seq_one_letter_code
_entity_poly.pdbx_strand_id
1 'polypeptide(L)'
;MTMCVSIGHGDQRVIQAIIDQAQELPYAAPGMATRARAMLGKKLSEILPAGLTRYLYTLGGADANENAIKLARGYTGKFKVLSRYRSYHGATFGAISVTGDPRRVVWEPAVMPGVVHFLDPYRYRSTFHRNNPDISDEEFCQDYLNHLEEIIQYEGPDTIAAILVESVTGTNGVIVPPDGYLP
;
A
#
# COMPACT_ATOMS: atom_id res chain seq x y z
N MET A 1 -7.38 14.61 2.95
CA MET A 1 -6.80 14.86 1.60
C MET A 1 -6.39 13.52 1.04
N THR A 2 -6.79 13.19 -0.16
CA THR A 2 -6.59 11.85 -0.76
C THR A 2 -5.35 11.75 -1.65
N MET A 3 -4.37 12.61 -1.53
CA MET A 3 -3.07 12.63 -2.23
C MET A 3 -3.12 12.41 -3.78
N CYS A 4 -4.30 12.43 -4.37
CA CYS A 4 -4.48 12.26 -5.83
C CYS A 4 -4.60 13.60 -6.60
N VAL A 5 -4.41 14.72 -5.91
CA VAL A 5 -4.53 16.08 -6.46
C VAL A 5 -3.28 16.90 -6.15
N SER A 6 -2.12 16.27 -6.25
CA SER A 6 -0.83 16.90 -5.87
C SER A 6 -0.45 18.10 -6.73
N ILE A 7 -0.94 18.15 -7.98
CA ILE A 7 -0.75 19.29 -8.90
C ILE A 7 -1.89 20.31 -8.84
N GLY A 8 -2.85 20.16 -7.94
CA GLY A 8 -4.04 21.00 -7.83
C GLY A 8 -5.17 20.62 -8.77
N HIS A 9 -6.28 21.37 -8.65
CA HIS A 9 -7.43 21.22 -9.54
C HIS A 9 -7.29 22.11 -10.76
N GLY A 10 -7.81 21.65 -11.91
CA GLY A 10 -7.97 22.48 -13.09
C GLY A 10 -6.71 22.73 -13.91
N ASP A 11 -5.65 21.92 -13.76
CA ASP A 11 -4.48 22.02 -14.66
C ASP A 11 -4.90 21.77 -16.11
N GLN A 12 -4.76 22.78 -16.96
CA GLN A 12 -5.24 22.77 -18.33
C GLN A 12 -4.52 21.73 -19.20
N ARG A 13 -3.29 21.38 -18.87
CA ARG A 13 -2.53 20.32 -19.58
C ARG A 13 -3.17 18.95 -19.37
N VAL A 14 -3.61 18.68 -18.13
CA VAL A 14 -4.30 17.42 -17.79
C VAL A 14 -5.68 17.36 -18.42
N ILE A 15 -6.44 18.46 -18.33
CA ILE A 15 -7.78 18.57 -18.92
C ILE A 15 -7.71 18.33 -20.43
N GLN A 16 -6.77 19.00 -21.12
CA GLN A 16 -6.63 18.86 -22.56
C GLN A 16 -6.21 17.43 -22.95
N ALA A 17 -5.28 16.82 -22.21
CA ALA A 17 -4.87 15.43 -22.47
C ALA A 17 -6.04 14.43 -22.32
N ILE A 18 -6.95 14.66 -21.36
CA ILE A 18 -8.17 13.86 -21.21
C ILE A 18 -9.10 14.03 -22.41
N ILE A 19 -9.32 15.28 -22.87
CA ILE A 19 -10.15 15.58 -24.01
C ILE A 19 -9.59 14.91 -25.27
N ASP A 20 -8.32 15.09 -25.56
CA ASP A 20 -7.63 14.53 -26.73
C ASP A 20 -7.73 12.99 -26.73
N GLN A 21 -7.45 12.36 -25.58
CA GLN A 21 -7.53 10.91 -25.47
C GLN A 21 -8.97 10.40 -25.62
N ALA A 22 -9.96 11.10 -25.08
CA ALA A 22 -11.37 10.73 -25.23
C ALA A 22 -11.85 10.82 -26.69
N GLN A 23 -11.31 11.76 -27.46
CA GLN A 23 -11.59 11.89 -28.88
C GLN A 23 -10.88 10.85 -29.74
N GLU A 24 -9.61 10.51 -29.37
CA GLU A 24 -8.81 9.51 -30.09
C GLU A 24 -9.29 8.09 -29.85
N LEU A 25 -9.36 7.70 -28.56
CA LEU A 25 -9.71 6.34 -28.14
C LEU A 25 -10.28 6.35 -26.71
N PRO A 26 -11.61 6.43 -26.56
CA PRO A 26 -12.25 6.53 -25.25
C PRO A 26 -12.20 5.23 -24.43
N TYR A 27 -12.08 4.07 -25.09
CA TYR A 27 -12.06 2.77 -24.44
C TYR A 27 -11.08 1.80 -25.10
N ALA A 28 -10.38 1.04 -24.27
CA ALA A 28 -9.62 -0.13 -24.71
C ALA A 28 -9.67 -1.22 -23.61
N ALA A 29 -9.91 -2.46 -24.00
CA ALA A 29 -9.92 -3.60 -23.07
C ALA A 29 -8.60 -3.68 -22.27
N PRO A 30 -8.62 -4.23 -21.02
CA PRO A 30 -7.43 -4.27 -20.16
C PRO A 30 -6.20 -4.93 -20.80
N GLY A 31 -6.38 -5.97 -21.60
CA GLY A 31 -5.29 -6.66 -22.28
C GLY A 31 -4.77 -6.00 -23.58
N MET A 32 -5.39 -4.90 -24.01
CA MET A 32 -4.96 -4.20 -25.23
C MET A 32 -3.88 -3.17 -24.94
N ALA A 33 -2.83 -3.17 -25.77
CA ALA A 33 -1.84 -2.11 -25.78
C ALA A 33 -2.44 -0.82 -26.36
N THR A 34 -2.22 0.31 -25.67
CA THR A 34 -2.57 1.62 -26.17
C THR A 34 -1.37 2.55 -26.06
N ARG A 35 -1.36 3.62 -26.84
CA ARG A 35 -0.29 4.61 -26.79
C ARG A 35 -0.16 5.22 -25.38
N ALA A 36 -1.27 5.59 -24.76
CA ALA A 36 -1.27 6.17 -23.41
C ALA A 36 -0.66 5.22 -22.37
N ARG A 37 -1.05 3.92 -22.36
CA ARG A 37 -0.46 2.90 -21.45
C ARG A 37 1.03 2.68 -21.72
N ALA A 38 1.45 2.62 -22.98
CA ALA A 38 2.85 2.42 -23.35
C ALA A 38 3.72 3.62 -22.92
N MET A 39 3.24 4.84 -23.14
CA MET A 39 3.95 6.07 -22.74
C MET A 39 4.03 6.20 -21.22
N LEU A 40 2.96 5.86 -20.50
CA LEU A 40 2.98 5.81 -19.04
C LEU A 40 3.97 4.76 -18.52
N GLY A 41 3.95 3.54 -19.07
CA GLY A 41 4.90 2.48 -18.67
C GLY A 41 6.35 2.88 -18.92
N LYS A 42 6.64 3.51 -20.06
CA LYS A 42 7.97 4.07 -20.33
C LYS A 42 8.36 5.09 -19.26
N LYS A 43 7.46 6.02 -18.92
CA LYS A 43 7.74 7.08 -17.94
C LYS A 43 7.94 6.50 -16.54
N LEU A 44 7.14 5.51 -16.16
CA LEU A 44 7.32 4.82 -14.88
C LEU A 44 8.66 4.10 -14.80
N SER A 45 9.12 3.46 -15.87
CA SER A 45 10.42 2.79 -15.91
C SER A 45 11.62 3.75 -15.75
N GLU A 46 11.42 5.04 -16.02
CA GLU A 46 12.46 6.08 -15.84
C GLU A 46 12.58 6.56 -14.39
N ILE A 47 11.51 6.44 -13.57
CA ILE A 47 11.42 7.03 -12.22
C ILE A 47 11.29 6.01 -11.11
N LEU A 48 10.94 4.77 -11.40
CA LEU A 48 10.81 3.69 -10.42
C LEU A 48 12.16 2.95 -10.24
N PRO A 49 12.31 2.20 -9.13
CA PRO A 49 13.49 1.37 -8.93
C PRO A 49 13.78 0.45 -10.10
N ALA A 50 15.07 0.25 -10.39
CA ALA A 50 15.51 -0.59 -11.51
C ALA A 50 14.93 -2.01 -11.42
N GLY A 51 14.49 -2.55 -12.55
CA GLY A 51 13.88 -3.87 -12.64
C GLY A 51 12.35 -3.87 -12.65
N LEU A 52 11.70 -2.80 -12.24
CA LEU A 52 10.25 -2.66 -12.33
C LEU A 52 9.86 -2.16 -13.74
N THR A 53 9.64 -3.11 -14.65
CA THR A 53 9.39 -2.83 -16.08
C THR A 53 8.04 -3.34 -16.58
N ARG A 54 7.23 -3.93 -15.73
CA ARG A 54 5.90 -4.43 -16.07
C ARG A 54 4.86 -3.81 -15.14
N TYR A 55 3.77 -3.32 -15.71
CA TYR A 55 2.76 -2.55 -15.01
C TYR A 55 1.36 -3.11 -15.26
N LEU A 56 0.61 -3.30 -14.19
CA LEU A 56 -0.82 -3.56 -14.24
C LEU A 56 -1.56 -2.26 -13.88
N TYR A 57 -2.26 -1.70 -14.84
CA TYR A 57 -3.06 -0.50 -14.63
C TYR A 57 -4.46 -0.88 -14.14
N THR A 58 -4.90 -0.21 -13.09
CA THR A 58 -6.17 -0.46 -12.40
C THR A 58 -7.00 0.83 -12.34
N LEU A 59 -8.27 0.70 -11.92
CA LEU A 59 -9.19 1.83 -11.84
C LEU A 59 -8.99 2.69 -10.59
N GLY A 60 -8.29 2.17 -9.58
CA GLY A 60 -8.06 2.89 -8.33
C GLY A 60 -7.19 2.11 -7.36
N GLY A 61 -6.85 2.73 -6.22
CA GLY A 61 -5.97 2.13 -5.21
C GLY A 61 -6.49 0.84 -4.61
N ALA A 62 -7.80 0.76 -4.33
CA ALA A 62 -8.42 -0.47 -3.82
C ALA A 62 -8.26 -1.63 -4.81
N ASP A 63 -8.55 -1.41 -6.09
CA ASP A 63 -8.39 -2.39 -7.16
C ASP A 63 -6.91 -2.79 -7.34
N ALA A 64 -6.00 -1.84 -7.22
CA ALA A 64 -4.56 -2.12 -7.25
C ALA A 64 -4.14 -3.06 -6.10
N ASN A 65 -4.62 -2.82 -4.89
CA ASN A 65 -4.33 -3.65 -3.73
C ASN A 65 -4.95 -5.05 -3.84
N GLU A 66 -6.19 -5.18 -4.35
CA GLU A 66 -6.80 -6.48 -4.64
C GLU A 66 -5.93 -7.31 -5.60
N ASN A 67 -5.47 -6.68 -6.68
CA ASN A 67 -4.61 -7.36 -7.65
C ASN A 67 -3.23 -7.68 -7.08
N ALA A 68 -2.64 -6.81 -6.26
CA ALA A 68 -1.36 -7.06 -5.59
C ALA A 68 -1.45 -8.28 -4.65
N ILE A 69 -2.50 -8.36 -3.83
CA ILE A 69 -2.76 -9.50 -2.94
C ILE A 69 -2.93 -10.79 -3.75
N LYS A 70 -3.74 -10.74 -4.80
CA LYS A 70 -3.95 -11.90 -5.69
C LYS A 70 -2.66 -12.38 -6.34
N LEU A 71 -1.85 -11.46 -6.85
CA LEU A 71 -0.56 -11.78 -7.46
C LEU A 71 0.43 -12.34 -6.46
N ALA A 72 0.53 -11.76 -5.27
CA ALA A 72 1.41 -12.24 -4.21
C ALA A 72 1.05 -13.66 -3.79
N ARG A 73 -0.23 -13.94 -3.56
CA ARG A 73 -0.71 -15.29 -3.23
C ARG A 73 -0.46 -16.30 -4.37
N GLY A 74 -0.74 -15.91 -5.60
CA GLY A 74 -0.52 -16.76 -6.78
C GLY A 74 0.94 -17.06 -7.03
N TYR A 75 1.82 -16.10 -6.83
CA TYR A 75 3.25 -16.25 -7.03
C TYR A 75 3.95 -17.07 -5.95
N THR A 76 3.59 -16.83 -4.69
CA THR A 76 4.24 -17.48 -3.54
C THR A 76 3.62 -18.83 -3.19
N GLY A 77 2.38 -19.11 -3.59
CA GLY A 77 1.58 -20.24 -3.11
C GLY A 77 1.15 -20.10 -1.65
N LYS A 78 1.44 -18.96 -1.01
CA LYS A 78 1.12 -18.66 0.38
C LYS A 78 -0.14 -17.81 0.47
N PHE A 79 -0.73 -17.65 1.66
CA PHE A 79 -2.05 -17.00 1.77
C PHE A 79 -2.12 -15.84 2.74
N LYS A 80 -1.25 -15.73 3.77
CA LYS A 80 -1.30 -14.64 4.73
C LYS A 80 -0.76 -13.34 4.16
N VAL A 81 -1.42 -12.24 4.53
CA VAL A 81 -0.96 -10.87 4.23
C VAL A 81 -0.87 -10.12 5.54
N LEU A 82 0.30 -9.59 5.82
CA LEU A 82 0.53 -8.74 6.98
C LEU A 82 0.32 -7.27 6.61
N SER A 83 -0.32 -6.51 7.49
CA SER A 83 -0.52 -5.07 7.31
C SER A 83 -0.43 -4.33 8.64
N ARG A 84 -0.21 -3.03 8.62
CA ARG A 84 -0.12 -2.23 9.85
C ARG A 84 -1.51 -1.82 10.35
N TYR A 85 -1.66 -1.71 11.67
CA TYR A 85 -2.68 -0.85 12.23
C TYR A 85 -2.47 0.60 11.76
N ARG A 86 -3.49 1.44 11.86
CA ARG A 86 -3.50 2.82 11.34
C ARG A 86 -3.12 2.91 9.86
N SER A 87 -3.57 1.96 9.06
CA SER A 87 -3.41 1.98 7.61
C SER A 87 -4.76 2.04 6.90
N TYR A 88 -4.76 2.52 5.66
CA TYR A 88 -5.93 2.47 4.80
C TYR A 88 -5.56 2.04 3.38
N HIS A 89 -6.11 0.93 2.96
CA HIS A 89 -5.77 0.32 1.67
C HIS A 89 -6.92 0.27 0.68
N GLY A 90 -8.12 0.69 1.08
CA GLY A 90 -9.29 0.75 0.22
C GLY A 90 -10.55 0.20 0.89
N ALA A 91 -11.67 0.23 0.16
CA ALA A 91 -12.99 -0.16 0.66
C ALA A 91 -13.57 -1.41 -0.04
N THR A 92 -12.85 -2.03 -0.96
CA THR A 92 -13.21 -3.33 -1.54
C THR A 92 -12.89 -4.45 -0.54
N PHE A 93 -13.38 -5.66 -0.80
CA PHE A 93 -13.35 -6.74 0.20
C PHE A 93 -11.93 -7.09 0.71
N GLY A 94 -10.97 -7.31 -0.17
CA GLY A 94 -9.59 -7.58 0.24
C GLY A 94 -8.88 -6.33 0.77
N ALA A 95 -9.10 -5.17 0.15
CA ALA A 95 -8.47 -3.92 0.55
C ALA A 95 -8.96 -3.44 1.93
N ILE A 96 -10.27 -3.60 2.27
CA ILE A 96 -10.77 -3.28 3.61
C ILE A 96 -10.26 -4.27 4.64
N SER A 97 -10.05 -5.53 4.26
CA SER A 97 -9.52 -6.55 5.15
C SER A 97 -8.10 -6.25 5.61
N VAL A 98 -7.24 -5.75 4.72
CA VAL A 98 -5.86 -5.35 5.05
C VAL A 98 -5.78 -3.92 5.59
N THR A 99 -6.86 -3.14 5.54
CA THR A 99 -6.97 -1.84 6.21
C THR A 99 -6.92 -2.03 7.71
N GLY A 100 -6.07 -1.29 8.40
CA GLY A 100 -5.88 -1.44 9.85
C GLY A 100 -6.65 -0.44 10.71
N ASP A 101 -7.28 0.57 10.10
CA ASP A 101 -8.01 1.60 10.82
C ASP A 101 -9.46 1.18 11.18
N PRO A 102 -10.17 1.95 12.05
CA PRO A 102 -11.50 1.58 12.52
C PRO A 102 -12.57 1.39 11.43
N ARG A 103 -12.36 1.89 10.22
CA ARG A 103 -13.31 1.69 9.10
C ARG A 103 -13.53 0.22 8.75
N ARG A 104 -12.55 -0.66 9.04
CA ARG A 104 -12.69 -2.10 8.81
C ARG A 104 -13.66 -2.78 9.77
N VAL A 105 -13.80 -2.28 11.00
CA VAL A 105 -14.49 -2.97 12.12
C VAL A 105 -15.93 -3.35 11.77
N VAL A 106 -16.62 -2.52 11.02
CA VAL A 106 -18.02 -2.81 10.58
C VAL A 106 -18.08 -4.03 9.65
N TRP A 107 -16.98 -4.35 8.96
CA TRP A 107 -16.92 -5.43 7.97
C TRP A 107 -16.21 -6.68 8.48
N GLU A 108 -15.60 -6.65 9.65
CA GLU A 108 -14.81 -7.76 10.21
C GLU A 108 -15.52 -9.12 10.23
N PRO A 109 -16.83 -9.23 10.43
CA PRO A 109 -17.51 -10.54 10.38
C PRO A 109 -17.41 -11.26 9.04
N ALA A 110 -17.04 -10.57 7.96
CA ALA A 110 -17.01 -11.09 6.59
C ALA A 110 -15.72 -10.75 5.84
N VAL A 111 -14.62 -10.49 6.54
CA VAL A 111 -13.34 -10.12 5.89
C VAL A 111 -12.63 -11.31 5.24
N MET A 112 -11.68 -10.99 4.37
CA MET A 112 -10.81 -11.96 3.73
C MET A 112 -9.95 -12.69 4.79
N PRO A 113 -9.92 -14.04 4.79
CA PRO A 113 -9.09 -14.80 5.74
C PRO A 113 -7.60 -14.61 5.48
N GLY A 114 -6.81 -14.78 6.56
CA GLY A 114 -5.35 -14.74 6.49
C GLY A 114 -4.77 -13.33 6.51
N VAL A 115 -5.48 -12.35 7.04
CA VAL A 115 -4.94 -11.02 7.32
C VAL A 115 -4.45 -10.94 8.77
N VAL A 116 -3.26 -10.42 8.96
CA VAL A 116 -2.65 -10.21 10.26
C VAL A 116 -2.22 -8.75 10.38
N HIS A 117 -2.64 -8.07 11.46
CA HIS A 117 -2.24 -6.70 11.69
C HIS A 117 -1.14 -6.60 12.74
N PHE A 118 -0.14 -5.78 12.47
CA PHE A 118 0.95 -5.47 13.39
C PHE A 118 1.02 -3.97 13.70
N LEU A 119 1.80 -3.60 14.72
CA LEU A 119 1.88 -2.21 15.17
C LEU A 119 2.64 -1.34 14.17
N ASP A 120 2.14 -0.14 13.99
CA ASP A 120 2.78 0.91 13.20
C ASP A 120 3.86 1.64 14.00
N PRO A 121 4.94 2.14 13.37
CA PRO A 121 6.03 2.84 14.05
C PRO A 121 5.63 4.29 14.38
N TYR A 122 4.66 4.45 15.30
CA TYR A 122 4.13 5.74 15.71
C TYR A 122 4.70 6.17 17.06
N ARG A 123 5.81 6.93 17.04
CA ARG A 123 6.57 7.32 18.23
C ARG A 123 5.73 7.98 19.31
N TYR A 124 4.88 8.93 18.94
CA TYR A 124 4.04 9.68 19.89
C TYR A 124 3.12 8.80 20.75
N ARG A 125 2.67 7.65 20.21
CA ARG A 125 1.78 6.69 20.91
C ARG A 125 2.33 5.27 20.90
N SER A 126 3.65 5.14 20.91
CA SER A 126 4.29 3.84 20.99
C SER A 126 3.87 3.12 22.28
N THR A 127 3.47 1.86 22.14
CA THR A 127 3.18 0.99 23.28
C THR A 127 4.46 0.48 23.93
N PHE A 128 5.57 0.42 23.20
CA PHE A 128 6.87 -0.05 23.68
C PHE A 128 7.61 1.01 24.53
N HIS A 129 7.33 2.29 24.27
CA HIS A 129 8.15 3.39 24.78
C HIS A 129 7.39 4.39 25.65
N ARG A 130 6.23 4.00 26.20
CA ARG A 130 5.44 4.88 27.10
C ARG A 130 6.23 5.39 28.28
N ASN A 131 7.18 4.61 28.78
CA ASN A 131 7.98 4.89 29.96
C ASN A 131 9.42 5.32 29.62
N ASN A 132 9.77 5.41 28.34
CA ASN A 132 11.08 5.84 27.85
C ASN A 132 10.93 6.83 26.70
N PRO A 133 10.60 8.10 26.96
CA PRO A 133 10.42 9.11 25.92
C PRO A 133 11.73 9.50 25.23
N ASP A 134 12.87 9.21 25.85
CA ASP A 134 14.21 9.61 25.38
C ASP A 134 14.90 8.50 24.56
N ILE A 135 14.17 7.46 24.18
CA ILE A 135 14.71 6.38 23.33
C ILE A 135 15.26 6.96 22.02
N SER A 136 16.39 6.47 21.56
CA SER A 136 16.98 6.86 20.27
C SER A 136 16.09 6.40 19.10
N ASP A 137 16.28 7.02 17.92
CA ASP A 137 15.53 6.64 16.72
C ASP A 137 15.93 5.23 16.24
N GLU A 138 17.19 4.86 16.42
CA GLU A 138 17.71 3.54 16.08
C GLU A 138 17.08 2.45 16.96
N GLU A 139 17.04 2.64 18.27
CA GLU A 139 16.41 1.67 19.20
C GLU A 139 14.90 1.58 18.94
N PHE A 140 14.25 2.72 18.74
CA PHE A 140 12.84 2.77 18.39
C PHE A 140 12.53 2.01 17.10
N CYS A 141 13.34 2.21 16.06
CA CYS A 141 13.24 1.49 14.80
C CYS A 141 13.42 -0.02 15.01
N GLN A 142 14.48 -0.40 15.72
CA GLN A 142 14.83 -1.81 15.95
C GLN A 142 13.72 -2.55 16.70
N ASP A 143 13.11 -1.93 17.70
CA ASP A 143 12.03 -2.57 18.47
C ASP A 143 10.79 -2.85 17.60
N TYR A 144 10.46 -1.96 16.66
CA TYR A 144 9.36 -2.21 15.71
C TYR A 144 9.72 -3.27 14.66
N LEU A 145 10.97 -3.36 14.24
CA LEU A 145 11.43 -4.44 13.36
C LEU A 145 11.43 -5.79 14.09
N ASN A 146 11.91 -5.84 15.33
CA ASN A 146 11.85 -7.02 16.18
C ASN A 146 10.40 -7.49 16.40
N HIS A 147 9.48 -6.57 16.67
CA HIS A 147 8.05 -6.87 16.79
C HIS A 147 7.48 -7.50 15.51
N LEU A 148 7.83 -6.95 14.35
CA LEU A 148 7.38 -7.52 13.07
C LEU A 148 7.98 -8.91 12.84
N GLU A 149 9.26 -9.09 13.15
CA GLU A 149 9.92 -10.40 13.05
C GLU A 149 9.26 -11.45 13.96
N GLU A 150 8.96 -11.08 15.21
CA GLU A 150 8.27 -11.96 16.16
C GLU A 150 6.88 -12.38 15.63
N ILE A 151 6.10 -11.44 15.07
CA ILE A 151 4.82 -11.77 14.45
C ILE A 151 5.01 -12.73 13.27
N ILE A 152 5.99 -12.49 12.40
CA ILE A 152 6.30 -13.39 11.30
C ILE A 152 6.59 -14.81 11.80
N GLN A 153 7.35 -14.96 12.88
CA GLN A 153 7.67 -16.26 13.46
C GLN A 153 6.42 -16.97 14.02
N TYR A 154 5.58 -16.26 14.78
CA TYR A 154 4.35 -16.83 15.32
C TYR A 154 3.31 -17.18 14.25
N GLU A 155 3.23 -16.39 13.20
CA GLU A 155 2.30 -16.63 12.08
C GLU A 155 2.78 -17.73 11.13
N GLY A 156 4.04 -18.12 11.21
CA GLY A 156 4.69 -19.08 10.32
C GLY A 156 5.18 -18.45 9.02
N PRO A 157 6.51 -18.24 8.89
CA PRO A 157 7.12 -17.56 7.73
C PRO A 157 6.71 -18.15 6.36
N ASP A 158 6.50 -19.47 6.34
CA ASP A 158 6.12 -20.19 5.11
C ASP A 158 4.65 -19.98 4.70
N THR A 159 3.84 -19.33 5.52
CA THR A 159 2.44 -19.03 5.22
C THR A 159 2.22 -17.60 4.71
N ILE A 160 3.23 -16.73 4.81
CA ILE A 160 3.12 -15.30 4.51
C ILE A 160 3.44 -15.03 3.05
N ALA A 161 2.44 -14.52 2.32
CA ALA A 161 2.55 -14.15 0.90
C ALA A 161 3.14 -12.75 0.70
N ALA A 162 2.78 -11.81 1.56
CA ALA A 162 3.19 -10.42 1.42
C ALA A 162 3.05 -9.63 2.73
N ILE A 163 3.77 -8.51 2.80
CA ILE A 163 3.57 -7.44 3.77
C ILE A 163 3.13 -6.21 2.98
N LEU A 164 1.98 -5.63 3.34
CA LEU A 164 1.43 -4.44 2.70
C LEU A 164 1.53 -3.24 3.65
N VAL A 165 2.31 -2.24 3.26
CA VAL A 165 2.57 -1.04 4.06
C VAL A 165 2.49 0.23 3.22
N GLU A 166 2.07 1.33 3.83
CA GLU A 166 2.26 2.67 3.28
C GLU A 166 3.67 3.15 3.63
N SER A 167 4.42 3.74 2.69
CA SER A 167 5.76 4.30 2.98
C SER A 167 5.66 5.40 4.02
N VAL A 168 4.67 6.27 3.87
CA VAL A 168 4.22 7.23 4.87
C VAL A 168 2.74 7.04 5.04
N THR A 169 2.28 6.72 6.25
CA THR A 169 0.86 6.54 6.49
C THR A 169 0.10 7.83 6.21
N GLY A 170 -0.87 7.78 5.31
CA GLY A 170 -1.62 8.96 4.88
C GLY A 170 -2.74 9.35 5.86
N THR A 171 -3.94 8.80 5.66
CA THR A 171 -5.17 9.26 6.34
C THR A 171 -5.20 9.01 7.84
N ASN A 172 -4.33 8.17 8.37
CA ASN A 172 -4.29 7.79 9.79
C ASN A 172 -3.28 8.61 10.61
N GLY A 173 -2.90 9.80 10.16
CA GLY A 173 -2.15 10.76 10.96
C GLY A 173 -0.80 11.17 10.37
N VAL A 174 -0.54 10.87 9.10
CA VAL A 174 0.73 11.20 8.41
C VAL A 174 1.92 10.69 9.24
N ILE A 175 1.93 9.38 9.50
CA ILE A 175 2.98 8.75 10.29
C ILE A 175 4.17 8.48 9.37
N VAL A 176 5.25 9.19 9.62
CA VAL A 176 6.55 8.97 8.98
C VAL A 176 7.30 7.94 9.80
N PRO A 177 7.71 6.81 9.22
CA PRO A 177 8.53 5.84 9.94
C PRO A 177 9.93 6.41 10.22
N PRO A 178 10.64 5.91 11.26
CA PRO A 178 12.02 6.30 11.50
C PRO A 178 12.94 5.83 10.36
N ASP A 179 14.11 6.47 10.25
CA ASP A 179 15.15 6.06 9.30
C ASP A 179 15.55 4.60 9.55
N GLY A 180 15.77 3.85 8.47
CA GLY A 180 16.12 2.44 8.55
C GLY A 180 14.92 1.46 8.69
N TYR A 181 13.70 1.96 8.88
CA TYR A 181 12.49 1.11 8.94
C TYR A 181 12.09 0.54 7.56
N LEU A 182 12.27 1.31 6.53
CA LEU A 182 12.14 0.89 5.13
C LEU A 182 13.50 0.99 4.46
N PRO A 183 13.84 0.08 3.53
CA PRO A 183 15.09 0.13 2.78
C PRO A 183 15.18 1.35 1.86
#